data_cdb4dddc8fc50dbc83015a04bc74b1d2
#
_entry.id   cdb4dddc8fc50dbc83015a04bc74b1d2
#
_cell.length_a   1.000
_cell.length_b   1.000
_cell.length_c   1.000
_cell.angle_alpha   90.00
_cell.angle_beta   90.00
_cell.angle_gamma   90.00
#
_symmetry.space_group_name_H-M   'P 1'
#
loop_
_entity.id
_entity.type
_entity.pdbx_description
1 polymer ?
#
loop_
_entity_poly.entity_id
_entity_poly.type
_entity_poly.pdbx_seq_one_letter_code
_entity_poly.pdbx_strand_id
1 'polypeptide(L)'
;MKIFRGLRSRRSTTNDAVPSDCALTIGNFDGVHRGHQAMLALLNNEAKHRGVPSCVMTFEPHPRDYFAALHHQPELAPARIATLRDKLQELERCGVDQCVVLPFNARLATQTPQAFIDDILVGSLGVKYVLVGDDFRFGAKRVGDYAMLDTAGNRLGFDVARMQSYEVHGLRVSSSAVRQALADGRMDDVAALLGRPYSVSGHVVHGRKLGRQLAESSPGRGDGFRTLNLRFSHWKPAASGIFAVLVHGLGPHADSPPLPGVANLGVRPSLDPDDVNGGRVLLETHCLDWPGALAASLPDGEAYGKIVRVELLHKLHDELKYDSLDALTQGIARDCDDARAFFASLHTQTHRQTTRDRI
;
A
#
# COMPACT_ATOMS: atom_id res chain seq x y z
N MET A 1 12.20 -12.08 2.54
CA MET A 1 12.08 -11.40 3.85
C MET A 1 11.35 -12.28 4.87
N LYS A 2 11.87 -12.43 6.11
CA LYS A 2 11.13 -13.11 7.20
C LYS A 2 10.19 -12.12 7.90
N ILE A 3 8.94 -12.55 8.18
CA ILE A 3 7.92 -11.69 8.80
C ILE A 3 7.56 -12.24 10.17
N PHE A 4 7.68 -11.41 11.20
CA PHE A 4 7.34 -11.73 12.58
C PHE A 4 6.11 -10.92 13.00
N ARG A 5 5.08 -11.60 13.49
CA ARG A 5 3.87 -10.94 14.02
C ARG A 5 3.95 -10.87 15.55
N GLY A 6 4.32 -9.71 16.06
CA GLY A 6 4.59 -9.49 17.48
C GLY A 6 5.98 -9.93 17.91
N LEU A 7 6.29 -9.70 19.19
CA LEU A 7 7.52 -10.13 19.84
C LEU A 7 7.20 -11.38 20.68
N ARG A 8 7.76 -12.53 20.30
CA ARG A 8 7.73 -13.73 21.14
C ARG A 8 8.94 -13.74 22.07
N SER A 9 8.77 -14.27 23.29
CA SER A 9 9.86 -14.38 24.24
C SER A 9 11.05 -15.15 23.64
N ARG A 10 12.28 -14.69 23.90
CA ARG A 10 13.55 -15.38 23.58
C ARG A 10 13.64 -16.83 24.08
N ARG A 11 12.71 -17.27 24.95
CA ARG A 11 12.65 -18.63 25.52
C ARG A 11 11.87 -19.62 24.65
N SER A 12 11.33 -19.21 23.50
CA SER A 12 10.65 -20.14 22.58
C SER A 12 11.67 -20.96 21.82
N THR A 13 11.63 -22.28 21.98
CA THR A 13 12.50 -23.26 21.33
C THR A 13 12.08 -23.58 19.88
N THR A 14 11.09 -22.87 19.33
CA THR A 14 10.61 -23.06 17.98
C THR A 14 11.38 -22.17 16.98
N ASN A 15 11.50 -22.61 15.74
CA ASN A 15 12.19 -21.94 14.62
C ASN A 15 11.68 -20.52 14.28
N ASP A 16 10.69 -20.04 15.01
CA ASP A 16 10.07 -18.71 14.92
C ASP A 16 10.64 -17.69 15.91
N ALA A 17 11.88 -17.89 16.38
CA ALA A 17 12.53 -16.94 17.30
C ALA A 17 12.65 -15.56 16.62
N VAL A 18 12.25 -14.51 17.35
CA VAL A 18 12.44 -13.11 16.95
C VAL A 18 13.91 -12.86 16.68
N PRO A 19 14.26 -12.04 15.65
CA PRO A 19 15.64 -11.75 15.32
C PRO A 19 16.43 -11.29 16.54
N SER A 20 17.57 -11.92 16.78
CA SER A 20 18.58 -11.43 17.70
C SER A 20 19.70 -10.81 16.88
N ASP A 21 20.28 -9.70 17.40
CA ASP A 21 21.40 -9.01 16.78
C ASP A 21 21.09 -8.48 15.36
N CYS A 22 20.27 -7.42 15.27
CA CYS A 22 19.89 -6.82 14.00
C CYS A 22 20.26 -5.33 13.90
N ALA A 23 20.37 -4.84 12.67
CA ALA A 23 20.30 -3.41 12.35
C ALA A 23 18.82 -3.04 12.10
N LEU A 24 18.30 -2.10 12.88
CA LEU A 24 16.86 -1.80 12.96
C LEU A 24 16.52 -0.43 12.41
N THR A 25 15.39 -0.32 11.71
CA THR A 25 14.68 0.95 11.55
C THR A 25 13.23 0.82 12.01
N ILE A 26 12.65 1.92 12.49
CA ILE A 26 11.32 1.94 13.11
C ILE A 26 10.45 2.98 12.41
N GLY A 27 9.29 2.56 11.91
CA GLY A 27 8.39 3.49 11.27
C GLY A 27 7.08 2.86 10.79
N ASN A 28 6.16 3.69 10.33
CA ASN A 28 4.90 3.21 9.76
C ASN A 28 5.08 2.68 8.33
N PHE A 29 6.05 3.15 7.59
CA PHE A 29 6.37 2.78 6.22
C PHE A 29 5.14 2.75 5.30
N ASP A 30 4.20 3.69 5.52
CA ASP A 30 2.98 3.75 4.72
C ASP A 30 3.31 4.25 3.30
N GLY A 31 3.10 3.38 2.31
CA GLY A 31 3.44 3.58 0.91
C GLY A 31 4.88 3.27 0.51
N VAL A 32 5.81 3.04 1.44
CA VAL A 32 7.25 2.78 1.17
C VAL A 32 7.78 3.70 0.06
N HIS A 33 7.61 5.00 0.24
CA HIS A 33 8.04 6.06 -0.70
C HIS A 33 9.57 6.17 -0.80
N ARG A 34 10.09 6.93 -1.76
CA ARG A 34 11.54 7.06 -2.03
C ARG A 34 12.37 7.43 -0.80
N GLY A 35 11.84 8.26 0.12
CA GLY A 35 12.51 8.56 1.39
C GLY A 35 12.67 7.31 2.28
N HIS A 36 11.64 6.45 2.35
CA HIS A 36 11.75 5.16 3.03
C HIS A 36 12.74 4.24 2.31
N GLN A 37 12.71 4.16 0.97
CA GLN A 37 13.62 3.33 0.18
C GLN A 37 15.09 3.74 0.40
N ALA A 38 15.39 5.04 0.44
CA ALA A 38 16.72 5.57 0.75
C ALA A 38 17.16 5.17 2.17
N MET A 39 16.27 5.28 3.17
CA MET A 39 16.53 4.82 4.54
C MET A 39 16.84 3.32 4.59
N LEU A 40 16.06 2.51 3.87
CA LEU A 40 16.25 1.06 3.83
C LEU A 40 17.56 0.67 3.14
N ALA A 41 17.97 1.40 2.09
CA ALA A 41 19.26 1.18 1.45
C ALA A 41 20.43 1.45 2.41
N LEU A 42 20.38 2.55 3.18
CA LEU A 42 21.35 2.84 4.24
C LEU A 42 21.37 1.76 5.32
N LEU A 43 20.18 1.35 5.79
CA LEU A 43 20.04 0.28 6.78
C LEU A 43 20.67 -1.03 6.31
N ASN A 44 20.38 -1.44 5.07
CA ASN A 44 20.92 -2.68 4.49
C ASN A 44 22.45 -2.63 4.37
N ASN A 45 23.03 -1.49 4.04
CA ASN A 45 24.48 -1.31 3.98
C ASN A 45 25.11 -1.44 5.38
N GLU A 46 24.54 -0.79 6.39
CA GLU A 46 24.98 -0.90 7.79
C GLU A 46 24.84 -2.32 8.34
N ALA A 47 23.73 -2.99 8.02
CA ALA A 47 23.50 -4.38 8.41
C ALA A 47 24.59 -5.31 7.85
N LYS A 48 24.92 -5.16 6.56
CA LYS A 48 26.00 -5.92 5.89
C LYS A 48 27.36 -5.64 6.53
N HIS A 49 27.67 -4.36 6.78
CA HIS A 49 28.95 -3.96 7.39
C HIS A 49 29.13 -4.59 8.79
N ARG A 50 28.05 -4.71 9.54
CA ARG A 50 28.04 -5.28 10.89
C ARG A 50 27.86 -6.80 10.94
N GLY A 51 27.61 -7.44 9.79
CA GLY A 51 27.36 -8.89 9.72
C GLY A 51 26.07 -9.32 10.41
N VAL A 52 25.06 -8.44 10.48
CA VAL A 52 23.75 -8.72 11.09
C VAL A 52 22.63 -8.51 10.06
N PRO A 53 21.46 -9.13 10.22
CA PRO A 53 20.33 -8.90 9.32
C PRO A 53 19.75 -7.48 9.48
N SER A 54 19.26 -6.91 8.37
CA SER A 54 18.44 -5.71 8.38
C SER A 54 17.03 -6.04 8.87
N CYS A 55 16.49 -5.18 9.73
CA CYS A 55 15.17 -5.35 10.32
C CYS A 55 14.34 -4.07 10.22
N VAL A 56 13.11 -4.19 9.80
CA VAL A 56 12.11 -3.12 9.86
C VAL A 56 11.11 -3.44 10.97
N MET A 57 10.88 -2.51 11.89
CA MET A 57 9.77 -2.56 12.82
C MET A 57 8.66 -1.64 12.32
N THR A 58 7.46 -2.21 12.11
CA THR A 58 6.25 -1.47 11.74
C THR A 58 5.07 -1.88 12.61
N PHE A 59 3.96 -1.18 12.48
CA PHE A 59 2.82 -1.33 13.38
C PHE A 59 1.53 -1.65 12.62
N GLU A 60 0.70 -2.53 13.20
CA GLU A 60 -0.64 -2.80 12.68
C GLU A 60 -1.60 -3.05 13.87
N PRO A 61 -2.73 -2.31 14.00
CA PRO A 61 -3.11 -1.19 13.13
C PRO A 61 -2.10 -0.03 13.16
N HIS A 62 -2.21 0.87 12.19
CA HIS A 62 -1.42 2.11 12.18
C HIS A 62 -1.68 2.90 13.48
N PRO A 63 -0.66 3.48 14.14
CA PRO A 63 -0.86 4.18 15.41
C PRO A 63 -1.96 5.24 15.39
N ARG A 64 -2.08 6.02 14.31
CA ARG A 64 -3.14 7.02 14.17
C ARG A 64 -4.53 6.40 14.00
N ASP A 65 -4.64 5.22 13.35
CA ASP A 65 -5.91 4.49 13.26
C ASP A 65 -6.36 4.00 14.63
N TYR A 66 -5.41 3.49 15.43
CA TYR A 66 -5.68 3.09 16.81
C TYR A 66 -6.19 4.25 17.67
N PHE A 67 -5.53 5.42 17.62
CA PHE A 67 -5.97 6.57 18.39
C PHE A 67 -7.28 7.16 17.89
N ALA A 68 -7.50 7.19 16.57
CA ALA A 68 -8.77 7.61 15.97
C ALA A 68 -9.95 6.73 16.48
N ALA A 69 -9.75 5.42 16.52
CA ALA A 69 -10.73 4.49 17.06
C ALA A 69 -10.93 4.67 18.58
N LEU A 70 -9.84 4.83 19.33
CA LEU A 70 -9.89 5.04 20.80
C LEU A 70 -10.67 6.30 21.18
N HIS A 71 -10.54 7.37 20.39
CA HIS A 71 -11.21 8.65 20.65
C HIS A 71 -12.55 8.77 19.92
N HIS A 72 -13.01 7.74 19.20
CA HIS A 72 -14.22 7.76 18.36
C HIS A 72 -14.21 8.92 17.33
N GLN A 73 -13.03 9.22 16.77
CA GLN A 73 -12.78 10.29 15.81
C GLN A 73 -12.14 9.72 14.52
N PRO A 74 -12.92 9.04 13.67
CA PRO A 74 -12.39 8.38 12.45
C PRO A 74 -11.72 9.35 11.47
N GLU A 75 -12.05 10.64 11.53
CA GLU A 75 -11.44 11.69 10.70
C GLU A 75 -9.95 11.91 11.02
N LEU A 76 -9.48 11.55 12.22
CA LEU A 76 -8.06 11.62 12.61
C LEU A 76 -7.22 10.49 12.01
N ALA A 77 -7.86 9.41 11.54
CA ALA A 77 -7.16 8.36 10.83
C ALA A 77 -6.65 8.87 9.47
N PRO A 78 -5.39 8.61 9.12
CA PRO A 78 -4.88 9.01 7.81
C PRO A 78 -5.48 8.11 6.73
N ALA A 79 -5.69 8.66 5.53
CA ALA A 79 -5.90 7.82 4.37
C ALA A 79 -4.69 6.88 4.19
N ARG A 80 -4.94 5.56 4.11
CA ARG A 80 -3.87 4.55 3.98
C ARG A 80 -3.38 4.53 2.54
N ILE A 81 -2.06 4.69 2.36
CA ILE A 81 -1.44 4.63 1.03
C ILE A 81 -1.33 3.17 0.59
N ALA A 82 -0.97 2.27 1.51
CA ALA A 82 -0.75 0.87 1.20
C ALA A 82 -1.49 -0.06 2.18
N THR A 83 -1.94 -1.20 1.68
CA THR A 83 -2.35 -2.31 2.55
C THR A 83 -1.12 -2.89 3.27
N LEU A 84 -1.34 -3.67 4.34
CA LEU A 84 -0.21 -4.37 4.98
C LEU A 84 0.52 -5.31 4.00
N ARG A 85 -0.22 -5.97 3.10
CA ARG A 85 0.36 -6.82 2.05
C ARG A 85 1.29 -6.04 1.14
N ASP A 86 0.80 -4.94 0.58
CA ASP A 86 1.59 -4.10 -0.34
C ASP A 86 2.82 -3.53 0.36
N LYS A 87 2.68 -3.08 1.62
CA LYS A 87 3.80 -2.62 2.44
C LYS A 87 4.88 -3.69 2.58
N LEU A 88 4.50 -4.91 2.95
CA LEU A 88 5.44 -6.01 3.16
C LEU A 88 6.14 -6.41 1.85
N GLN A 89 5.43 -6.43 0.73
CA GLN A 89 6.02 -6.69 -0.59
C GLN A 89 7.05 -5.62 -0.98
N GLU A 90 6.75 -4.34 -0.72
CA GLU A 90 7.69 -3.26 -1.04
C GLU A 90 8.92 -3.26 -0.12
N LEU A 91 8.76 -3.60 1.16
CA LEU A 91 9.90 -3.80 2.07
C LEU A 91 10.82 -4.95 1.59
N GLU A 92 10.22 -6.05 1.12
CA GLU A 92 10.95 -7.18 0.54
C GLU A 92 11.69 -6.77 -0.74
N ARG A 93 11.06 -6.02 -1.65
CA ARG A 93 11.71 -5.46 -2.85
C ARG A 93 12.88 -4.53 -2.53
N CYS A 94 12.81 -3.82 -1.41
CA CYS A 94 13.92 -3.01 -0.90
C CYS A 94 15.05 -3.83 -0.28
N GLY A 95 14.99 -5.17 -0.30
CA GLY A 95 16.04 -6.04 0.19
C GLY A 95 16.13 -6.14 1.71
N VAL A 96 15.04 -5.87 2.44
CA VAL A 96 14.97 -6.04 3.89
C VAL A 96 14.96 -7.53 4.24
N ASP A 97 15.82 -7.96 5.18
CA ASP A 97 15.91 -9.36 5.59
C ASP A 97 14.75 -9.78 6.48
N GLN A 98 14.30 -8.88 7.37
CA GLN A 98 13.33 -9.18 8.41
C GLN A 98 12.38 -8.02 8.65
N CYS A 99 11.10 -8.33 8.92
CA CYS A 99 10.10 -7.34 9.30
C CYS A 99 9.35 -7.80 10.55
N VAL A 100 9.35 -6.95 11.57
CA VAL A 100 8.56 -7.15 12.79
C VAL A 100 7.32 -6.26 12.72
N VAL A 101 6.15 -6.86 12.62
CA VAL A 101 4.86 -6.19 12.67
C VAL A 101 4.34 -6.24 14.10
N LEU A 102 4.46 -5.13 14.83
CA LEU A 102 3.96 -5.04 16.19
C LEU A 102 2.46 -4.70 16.21
N PRO A 103 1.64 -5.43 17.00
CA PRO A 103 0.27 -4.99 17.26
C PRO A 103 0.30 -3.68 18.05
N PHE A 104 -0.23 -2.60 17.43
CA PHE A 104 -0.36 -1.33 18.12
C PHE A 104 -1.64 -1.34 18.94
N ASN A 105 -1.49 -1.43 20.26
CA ASN A 105 -2.58 -1.58 21.22
C ASN A 105 -2.29 -0.74 22.47
N ALA A 106 -3.19 -0.79 23.47
CA ALA A 106 -3.06 -0.04 24.72
C ALA A 106 -1.72 -0.30 25.41
N ARG A 107 -1.24 -1.55 25.46
CA ARG A 107 0.04 -1.90 26.09
C ARG A 107 1.21 -1.18 25.44
N LEU A 108 1.29 -1.19 24.09
CA LEU A 108 2.39 -0.52 23.39
C LEU A 108 2.24 1.01 23.43
N ALA A 109 1.00 1.53 23.33
CA ALA A 109 0.73 2.96 23.34
C ALA A 109 1.04 3.64 24.69
N THR A 110 0.99 2.88 25.81
CA THR A 110 1.28 3.38 27.18
C THR A 110 2.67 3.04 27.66
N GLN A 111 3.47 2.27 26.87
CA GLN A 111 4.82 1.89 27.25
C GLN A 111 5.74 3.11 27.30
N THR A 112 6.48 3.28 28.40
CA THR A 112 7.45 4.37 28.53
C THR A 112 8.58 4.24 27.50
N PRO A 113 9.23 5.34 27.08
CA PRO A 113 10.38 5.25 26.19
C PRO A 113 11.48 4.34 26.72
N GLN A 114 11.76 4.38 28.03
CA GLN A 114 12.79 3.52 28.63
C GLN A 114 12.41 2.04 28.53
N ALA A 115 11.16 1.68 28.87
CA ALA A 115 10.70 0.30 28.75
C ALA A 115 10.69 -0.17 27.27
N PHE A 116 10.39 0.72 26.31
CA PHE A 116 10.49 0.41 24.89
C PHE A 116 11.95 0.06 24.48
N ILE A 117 12.93 0.81 24.97
CA ILE A 117 14.35 0.54 24.73
C ILE A 117 14.76 -0.78 25.40
N ASP A 118 14.51 -0.94 26.68
CA ASP A 118 15.01 -2.06 27.46
C ASP A 118 14.36 -3.39 27.06
N ASP A 119 13.02 -3.43 26.93
CA ASP A 119 12.27 -4.66 26.68
C ASP A 119 12.24 -5.04 25.20
N ILE A 120 12.06 -4.03 24.32
CA ILE A 120 11.86 -4.30 22.89
C ILE A 120 13.19 -4.25 22.14
N LEU A 121 13.90 -3.12 22.17
CA LEU A 121 15.10 -2.95 21.36
C LEU A 121 16.23 -3.89 21.84
N VAL A 122 16.50 -3.87 23.12
CA VAL A 122 17.61 -4.67 23.69
C VAL A 122 17.12 -6.07 24.07
N GLY A 123 16.08 -6.17 24.87
CA GLY A 123 15.63 -7.45 25.45
C GLY A 123 15.07 -8.42 24.43
N SER A 124 14.28 -7.93 23.47
CA SER A 124 13.64 -8.78 22.46
C SER A 124 14.43 -8.89 21.16
N LEU A 125 14.93 -7.76 20.61
CA LEU A 125 15.57 -7.71 19.32
C LEU A 125 17.10 -7.77 19.37
N GLY A 126 17.72 -7.41 20.49
CA GLY A 126 19.18 -7.38 20.62
C GLY A 126 19.83 -6.44 19.61
N VAL A 127 19.23 -5.26 19.38
CA VAL A 127 19.67 -4.34 18.34
C VAL A 127 21.14 -3.97 18.48
N LYS A 128 21.87 -3.93 17.35
CA LYS A 128 23.26 -3.46 17.26
C LYS A 128 23.38 -2.09 16.64
N TYR A 129 22.38 -1.71 15.86
CA TYR A 129 22.31 -0.42 15.18
C TYR A 129 20.84 -0.03 14.98
N VAL A 130 20.53 1.23 15.19
CA VAL A 130 19.19 1.81 14.98
C VAL A 130 19.28 3.03 14.08
N LEU A 131 18.60 3.00 12.95
CA LEU A 131 18.47 4.12 12.02
C LEU A 131 17.07 4.71 12.12
N VAL A 132 16.96 6.00 12.40
CA VAL A 132 15.67 6.70 12.54
C VAL A 132 15.60 7.95 11.66
N GLY A 133 14.40 8.42 11.36
CA GLY A 133 14.19 9.70 10.68
C GLY A 133 14.44 10.91 11.60
N ASP A 134 14.51 12.09 11.01
CA ASP A 134 14.77 13.36 11.71
C ASP A 134 13.65 13.77 12.68
N ASP A 135 12.41 13.36 12.42
CA ASP A 135 11.21 13.63 13.24
C ASP A 135 10.81 12.45 14.14
N PHE A 136 11.71 11.48 14.34
CA PHE A 136 11.42 10.27 15.09
C PHE A 136 11.08 10.56 16.55
N ARG A 137 9.95 10.01 16.99
CA ARG A 137 9.47 10.05 18.36
C ARG A 137 8.87 8.72 18.77
N PHE A 138 9.09 8.28 20.01
CA PHE A 138 8.64 6.97 20.48
C PHE A 138 8.17 7.00 21.95
N GLY A 139 7.59 5.88 22.37
CA GLY A 139 7.05 5.71 23.72
C GLY A 139 5.75 6.50 23.96
N ALA A 140 5.18 6.32 25.13
CA ALA A 140 3.94 6.98 25.54
C ALA A 140 4.04 8.50 25.38
N LYS A 141 2.97 9.10 24.83
CA LYS A 141 2.88 10.55 24.53
C LYS A 141 4.01 11.08 23.62
N ARG A 142 4.75 10.20 22.93
CA ARG A 142 5.86 10.55 22.02
C ARG A 142 6.99 11.35 22.71
N VAL A 143 7.24 11.11 23.99
CA VAL A 143 8.26 11.87 24.75
C VAL A 143 9.69 11.39 24.49
N GLY A 144 9.88 10.14 24.00
CA GLY A 144 11.18 9.65 23.58
C GLY A 144 11.61 10.28 22.26
N ASP A 145 12.88 10.63 22.16
CA ASP A 145 13.48 11.26 20.98
C ASP A 145 14.84 10.63 20.62
N TYR A 146 15.47 11.20 19.58
CA TYR A 146 16.80 10.75 19.12
C TYR A 146 17.85 10.85 20.25
N ALA A 147 17.90 11.95 21.02
CA ALA A 147 18.91 12.14 22.05
C ALA A 147 18.80 11.09 23.18
N MET A 148 17.58 10.76 23.59
CA MET A 148 17.33 9.68 24.53
C MET A 148 17.79 8.33 23.99
N LEU A 149 17.50 8.03 22.71
CA LEU A 149 17.88 6.78 22.08
C LEU A 149 19.39 6.65 21.94
N ASP A 150 20.08 7.72 21.54
CA ASP A 150 21.53 7.80 21.41
C ASP A 150 22.23 7.61 22.77
N THR A 151 21.76 8.30 23.81
CA THR A 151 22.26 8.12 25.18
C THR A 151 22.11 6.68 25.65
N ALA A 152 20.95 6.06 25.37
CA ALA A 152 20.72 4.68 25.71
C ALA A 152 21.62 3.73 24.90
N GLY A 153 21.85 4.00 23.63
CA GLY A 153 22.74 3.24 22.75
C GLY A 153 24.16 3.19 23.29
N ASN A 154 24.72 4.35 23.65
CA ASN A 154 26.05 4.45 24.27
C ASN A 154 26.17 3.64 25.58
N ARG A 155 25.09 3.59 26.36
CA ARG A 155 25.07 2.82 27.64
C ARG A 155 24.87 1.32 27.43
N LEU A 156 24.05 0.92 26.45
CA LEU A 156 23.57 -0.45 26.28
C LEU A 156 24.28 -1.21 25.14
N GLY A 157 25.20 -0.55 24.42
CA GLY A 157 26.06 -1.17 23.41
C GLY A 157 25.40 -1.34 22.04
N PHE A 158 24.64 -0.34 21.58
CA PHE A 158 24.16 -0.24 20.20
C PHE A 158 24.36 1.18 19.64
N ASP A 159 24.63 1.28 18.35
CA ASP A 159 24.80 2.57 17.70
C ASP A 159 23.45 3.13 17.21
N VAL A 160 23.38 4.46 17.17
CA VAL A 160 22.19 5.17 16.69
C VAL A 160 22.58 6.18 15.62
N ALA A 161 21.87 6.17 14.50
CA ALA A 161 22.02 7.16 13.45
C ALA A 161 20.69 7.81 13.08
N ARG A 162 20.77 9.01 12.56
CA ARG A 162 19.62 9.79 12.11
C ARG A 162 19.77 10.13 10.64
N MET A 163 18.78 9.78 9.84
CA MET A 163 18.68 10.17 8.46
C MET A 163 17.94 11.52 8.35
N GLN A 164 18.53 12.46 7.63
CA GLN A 164 17.87 13.72 7.28
C GLN A 164 16.76 13.49 6.25
N SER A 165 15.87 14.48 6.11
CA SER A 165 14.80 14.44 5.12
C SER A 165 15.33 14.22 3.71
N TYR A 166 14.63 13.40 2.94
CA TYR A 166 14.94 13.07 1.55
C TYR A 166 14.08 13.91 0.61
N GLU A 167 14.71 14.48 -0.42
CA GLU A 167 14.03 15.32 -1.42
C GLU A 167 14.18 14.73 -2.82
N VAL A 168 13.15 14.92 -3.64
CA VAL A 168 13.14 14.60 -5.08
C VAL A 168 12.69 15.85 -5.80
N HIS A 169 13.50 16.35 -6.73
CA HIS A 169 13.24 17.57 -7.48
C HIS A 169 12.89 18.80 -6.59
N GLY A 170 13.55 18.91 -5.41
CA GLY A 170 13.31 20.00 -4.46
C GLY A 170 12.02 19.83 -3.63
N LEU A 171 11.30 18.71 -3.76
CA LEU A 171 10.13 18.39 -2.94
C LEU A 171 10.50 17.38 -1.86
N ARG A 172 10.18 17.70 -0.61
CA ARG A 172 10.35 16.76 0.50
C ARG A 172 9.46 15.54 0.31
N VAL A 173 10.08 14.35 0.24
CA VAL A 173 9.37 13.09 0.10
C VAL A 173 8.84 12.64 1.46
N SER A 174 7.53 12.54 1.60
CA SER A 174 6.86 12.09 2.81
C SER A 174 5.53 11.38 2.50
N SER A 175 5.04 10.57 3.43
CA SER A 175 3.70 9.98 3.28
C SER A 175 2.59 11.05 3.19
N SER A 176 2.78 12.24 3.77
CA SER A 176 1.84 13.36 3.64
C SER A 176 1.82 13.92 2.23
N ALA A 177 2.99 14.11 1.60
CA ALA A 177 3.09 14.55 0.21
C ALA A 177 2.46 13.54 -0.76
N VAL A 178 2.71 12.24 -0.54
CA VAL A 178 2.07 11.17 -1.34
C VAL A 178 0.54 11.20 -1.19
N ARG A 179 0.02 11.33 0.04
CA ARG A 179 -1.45 11.42 0.26
C ARG A 179 -2.06 12.62 -0.42
N GLN A 180 -1.39 13.77 -0.37
CA GLN A 180 -1.86 14.98 -1.03
C GLN A 180 -1.90 14.80 -2.55
N ALA A 181 -0.83 14.28 -3.14
CA ALA A 181 -0.78 14.01 -4.59
C ALA A 181 -1.86 13.00 -5.03
N LEU A 182 -2.11 11.94 -4.22
CA LEU A 182 -3.18 10.96 -4.46
C LEU A 182 -4.57 11.62 -4.38
N ALA A 183 -4.81 12.42 -3.36
CA ALA A 183 -6.09 13.13 -3.18
C ALA A 183 -6.38 14.10 -4.35
N ASP A 184 -5.34 14.76 -4.85
CA ASP A 184 -5.41 15.69 -5.99
C ASP A 184 -5.46 14.96 -7.34
N GLY A 185 -5.28 13.63 -7.37
CA GLY A 185 -5.23 12.85 -8.61
C GLY A 185 -3.97 13.06 -9.46
N ARG A 186 -2.89 13.64 -8.90
CA ARG A 186 -1.62 13.91 -9.59
C ARG A 186 -0.75 12.65 -9.64
N MET A 187 -1.17 11.70 -10.49
CA MET A 187 -0.60 10.33 -10.50
C MET A 187 0.88 10.29 -10.91
N ASP A 188 1.35 11.22 -11.76
CA ASP A 188 2.77 11.35 -12.13
C ASP A 188 3.62 11.76 -10.92
N ASP A 189 3.14 12.71 -10.12
CA ASP A 189 3.80 13.12 -8.87
C ASP A 189 3.81 11.95 -7.87
N VAL A 190 2.71 11.22 -7.77
CA VAL A 190 2.63 10.01 -6.93
C VAL A 190 3.69 9.00 -7.35
N ALA A 191 3.80 8.73 -8.65
CA ALA A 191 4.80 7.80 -9.18
C ALA A 191 6.24 8.30 -8.92
N ALA A 192 6.48 9.60 -9.06
CA ALA A 192 7.78 10.22 -8.73
C ALA A 192 8.13 10.09 -7.24
N LEU A 193 7.17 10.33 -6.33
CA LEU A 193 7.35 10.24 -4.88
C LEU A 193 7.51 8.78 -4.41
N LEU A 194 6.76 7.83 -4.99
CA LEU A 194 6.82 6.41 -4.66
C LEU A 194 7.98 5.68 -5.36
N GLY A 195 8.49 6.20 -6.47
CA GLY A 195 9.45 5.52 -7.34
C GLY A 195 8.84 4.40 -8.19
N ARG A 196 7.50 4.33 -8.25
CA ARG A 196 6.70 3.37 -9.00
C ARG A 196 5.26 3.86 -9.14
N PRO A 197 4.46 3.33 -10.09
CA PRO A 197 3.03 3.60 -10.13
C PRO A 197 2.36 3.23 -8.80
N TYR A 198 1.33 3.99 -8.43
CA TYR A 198 0.51 3.66 -7.27
C TYR A 198 -0.30 2.40 -7.55
N SER A 199 -0.25 1.44 -6.64
CA SER A 199 -1.00 0.20 -6.80
C SER A 199 -1.61 -0.27 -5.50
N VAL A 200 -2.70 -1.01 -5.62
CA VAL A 200 -3.42 -1.64 -4.51
C VAL A 200 -3.66 -3.11 -4.83
N SER A 201 -3.32 -4.00 -3.89
CA SER A 201 -3.53 -5.43 -4.05
C SER A 201 -4.62 -5.95 -3.10
N GLY A 202 -5.39 -6.91 -3.59
CA GLY A 202 -6.43 -7.53 -2.79
C GLY A 202 -6.96 -8.83 -3.40
N HIS A 203 -7.77 -9.54 -2.62
CA HIS A 203 -8.55 -10.65 -3.15
C HIS A 203 -9.74 -10.13 -3.94
N VAL A 204 -9.97 -10.73 -5.11
CA VAL A 204 -11.19 -10.50 -5.87
C VAL A 204 -12.36 -11.14 -5.12
N VAL A 205 -13.34 -10.33 -4.78
CA VAL A 205 -14.54 -10.75 -4.05
C VAL A 205 -15.80 -10.53 -4.88
N HIS A 206 -16.91 -11.20 -4.47
CA HIS A 206 -18.19 -11.00 -5.12
C HIS A 206 -18.67 -9.55 -4.95
N GLY A 207 -19.04 -8.90 -6.06
CA GLY A 207 -19.76 -7.63 -6.08
C GLY A 207 -21.27 -7.82 -6.11
N ARG A 208 -22.02 -6.72 -6.25
CA ARG A 208 -23.50 -6.74 -6.40
C ARG A 208 -23.98 -7.31 -7.75
N LYS A 209 -23.09 -7.76 -8.64
CA LYS A 209 -23.39 -8.27 -9.98
C LYS A 209 -24.17 -7.30 -10.89
N LEU A 210 -24.13 -5.99 -10.59
CA LEU A 210 -24.81 -4.97 -11.40
C LEU A 210 -24.34 -4.97 -12.86
N GLY A 211 -23.04 -5.17 -13.10
CA GLY A 211 -22.49 -5.25 -14.45
C GLY A 211 -23.10 -6.35 -15.31
N ARG A 212 -23.52 -7.47 -14.70
CA ARG A 212 -24.25 -8.56 -15.40
C ARG A 212 -25.70 -8.17 -15.70
N GLN A 213 -26.38 -7.51 -14.77
CA GLN A 213 -27.74 -6.98 -14.99
C GLN A 213 -27.76 -5.91 -16.07
N LEU A 214 -26.73 -5.08 -16.18
CA LEU A 214 -26.59 -4.08 -17.24
C LEU A 214 -26.36 -4.74 -18.62
N ALA A 215 -25.72 -5.91 -18.69
CA ALA A 215 -25.56 -6.68 -19.92
C ALA A 215 -26.89 -7.21 -20.44
N GLU A 216 -27.73 -7.76 -19.52
CA GLU A 216 -29.06 -8.31 -19.86
C GLU A 216 -30.01 -7.23 -20.39
N SER A 217 -29.82 -5.98 -19.95
CA SER A 217 -30.64 -4.82 -20.36
C SER A 217 -30.19 -4.15 -21.67
N SER A 218 -29.04 -4.56 -22.23
CA SER A 218 -28.49 -3.95 -23.45
C SER A 218 -28.08 -5.04 -24.48
N PRO A 219 -29.04 -5.58 -25.24
CA PRO A 219 -28.76 -6.58 -26.27
C PRO A 219 -27.81 -6.03 -27.34
N GLY A 220 -26.68 -6.71 -27.55
CA GLY A 220 -25.69 -6.38 -28.58
C GLY A 220 -24.29 -5.97 -28.09
N ARG A 221 -24.03 -5.86 -26.80
CA ARG A 221 -22.71 -5.52 -26.20
C ARG A 221 -22.02 -6.69 -25.49
N GLY A 222 -22.19 -7.93 -25.94
CA GLY A 222 -21.41 -9.07 -25.42
C GLY A 222 -21.63 -9.33 -23.93
N ASP A 223 -20.58 -9.80 -23.23
CA ASP A 223 -20.60 -10.28 -21.83
C ASP A 223 -20.82 -9.20 -20.75
N GLY A 224 -21.24 -7.98 -21.09
CA GLY A 224 -21.43 -6.87 -20.15
C GLY A 224 -20.14 -6.35 -19.50
N PHE A 225 -20.30 -5.48 -18.50
CA PHE A 225 -19.16 -4.95 -17.75
C PHE A 225 -18.82 -5.89 -16.57
N ARG A 226 -17.95 -6.88 -16.81
CA ARG A 226 -17.41 -7.71 -15.71
C ARG A 226 -16.50 -6.86 -14.85
N THR A 227 -16.76 -6.82 -13.53
CA THR A 227 -15.96 -6.06 -12.57
C THR A 227 -15.27 -6.97 -11.56
N LEU A 228 -13.99 -6.68 -11.32
CA LEU A 228 -13.21 -7.22 -10.22
C LEU A 228 -13.42 -6.29 -9.02
N ASN A 229 -13.87 -6.84 -7.89
CA ASN A 229 -14.13 -6.07 -6.70
C ASN A 229 -13.08 -6.39 -5.65
N LEU A 230 -12.34 -5.37 -5.18
CA LEU A 230 -11.38 -5.48 -4.08
C LEU A 230 -11.87 -4.66 -2.89
N ARG A 231 -11.99 -5.32 -1.73
CA ARG A 231 -12.42 -4.68 -0.48
C ARG A 231 -11.25 -4.50 0.46
N PHE A 232 -11.25 -3.39 1.17
CA PHE A 232 -10.20 -3.03 2.11
C PHE A 232 -10.75 -2.83 3.51
N SER A 233 -9.91 -3.10 4.52
CA SER A 233 -10.29 -2.96 5.93
C SER A 233 -10.28 -1.50 6.42
N HIS A 234 -9.68 -0.58 5.68
CA HIS A 234 -9.61 0.82 6.04
C HIS A 234 -10.82 1.62 5.52
N TRP A 235 -11.14 2.71 6.22
CA TRP A 235 -12.34 3.51 6.01
C TRP A 235 -12.17 4.64 5.00
N LYS A 236 -10.91 5.06 4.77
CA LYS A 236 -10.59 6.24 3.96
C LYS A 236 -9.60 5.87 2.86
N PRO A 237 -9.99 5.98 1.58
CA PRO A 237 -9.08 5.77 0.46
C PRO A 237 -8.07 6.93 0.39
N ALA A 238 -6.87 6.64 -0.08
CA ALA A 238 -5.87 7.68 -0.32
C ALA A 238 -6.15 8.45 -1.62
N ALA A 239 -6.81 7.80 -2.58
CA ALA A 239 -7.30 8.38 -3.83
C ALA A 239 -8.77 8.07 -4.02
N SER A 240 -9.47 8.86 -4.82
CA SER A 240 -10.87 8.62 -5.21
C SER A 240 -11.12 9.08 -6.64
N GLY A 241 -12.08 8.45 -7.30
CA GLY A 241 -12.48 8.77 -8.68
C GLY A 241 -12.32 7.58 -9.63
N ILE A 242 -12.36 7.89 -10.92
CA ILE A 242 -12.24 6.95 -12.03
C ILE A 242 -10.83 7.02 -12.62
N PHE A 243 -10.20 5.85 -12.82
CA PHE A 243 -8.79 5.75 -13.22
C PHE A 243 -8.60 4.81 -14.39
N ALA A 244 -7.68 5.15 -15.31
CA ALA A 244 -7.07 4.19 -16.21
C ALA A 244 -6.05 3.35 -15.43
N VAL A 245 -6.17 2.01 -15.53
CA VAL A 245 -5.43 1.07 -14.67
C VAL A 245 -4.83 -0.10 -15.44
N LEU A 246 -3.78 -0.72 -14.86
CA LEU A 246 -3.27 -2.03 -15.27
C LEU A 246 -3.55 -3.07 -14.19
N VAL A 247 -4.11 -4.21 -14.59
CA VAL A 247 -4.47 -5.31 -13.69
C VAL A 247 -3.49 -6.46 -13.85
N HIS A 248 -2.75 -6.75 -12.79
CA HIS A 248 -1.79 -7.84 -12.70
C HIS A 248 -2.35 -9.03 -11.94
N GLY A 249 -1.82 -10.25 -12.20
CA GLY A 249 -2.15 -11.44 -11.43
C GLY A 249 -3.38 -12.21 -11.93
N LEU A 250 -3.95 -11.85 -13.07
CA LEU A 250 -5.05 -12.58 -13.70
C LEU A 250 -4.55 -13.76 -14.52
N GLY A 251 -3.44 -13.62 -15.22
CA GLY A 251 -2.89 -14.66 -16.08
C GLY A 251 -2.44 -15.91 -15.33
N PRO A 252 -2.11 -16.99 -16.08
CA PRO A 252 -1.71 -18.28 -15.51
C PRO A 252 -0.32 -18.24 -14.82
N HIS A 253 0.53 -17.30 -15.22
CA HIS A 253 1.91 -17.16 -14.72
C HIS A 253 2.09 -15.81 -14.01
N ALA A 254 3.06 -15.73 -13.08
CA ALA A 254 3.36 -14.51 -12.33
C ALA A 254 3.83 -13.35 -13.22
N ASP A 255 4.45 -13.65 -14.36
CA ASP A 255 4.98 -12.73 -15.36
C ASP A 255 4.01 -12.49 -16.52
N SER A 256 2.78 -13.01 -16.45
CA SER A 256 1.75 -12.73 -17.48
C SER A 256 1.54 -11.23 -17.63
N PRO A 257 1.41 -10.72 -18.86
CA PRO A 257 1.23 -9.28 -19.06
C PRO A 257 -0.04 -8.77 -18.36
N PRO A 258 0.01 -7.56 -17.79
CA PRO A 258 -1.16 -6.96 -17.15
C PRO A 258 -2.23 -6.63 -18.19
N LEU A 259 -3.49 -6.61 -17.77
CA LEU A 259 -4.61 -6.21 -18.60
C LEU A 259 -4.92 -4.73 -18.37
N PRO A 260 -5.14 -3.94 -19.44
CA PRO A 260 -5.63 -2.58 -19.34
C PRO A 260 -7.08 -2.58 -18.84
N GLY A 261 -7.41 -1.58 -18.04
CA GLY A 261 -8.73 -1.47 -17.42
C GLY A 261 -9.10 -0.05 -17.06
N VAL A 262 -10.32 0.08 -16.57
CA VAL A 262 -10.84 1.27 -15.91
C VAL A 262 -11.30 0.86 -14.51
N ALA A 263 -11.03 1.69 -13.51
CA ALA A 263 -11.40 1.38 -12.14
C ALA A 263 -12.01 2.58 -11.42
N ASN A 264 -13.01 2.31 -10.59
CA ASN A 264 -13.54 3.22 -9.60
C ASN A 264 -12.96 2.88 -8.23
N LEU A 265 -12.28 3.85 -7.61
CA LEU A 265 -11.80 3.77 -6.23
C LEU A 265 -12.57 4.79 -5.39
N GLY A 266 -13.35 4.31 -4.42
CA GLY A 266 -14.16 5.20 -3.62
C GLY A 266 -14.66 4.54 -2.33
N VAL A 267 -15.48 5.30 -1.60
CA VAL A 267 -16.22 4.80 -0.43
C VAL A 267 -17.68 4.72 -0.83
N ARG A 268 -18.23 3.51 -0.88
CA ARG A 268 -19.68 3.38 -1.06
C ARG A 268 -20.40 3.82 0.22
N PRO A 269 -21.32 4.81 0.14
CA PRO A 269 -22.24 5.06 1.23
C PRO A 269 -23.07 3.78 1.45
N SER A 270 -23.09 3.26 2.67
CA SER A 270 -24.05 2.22 3.04
C SER A 270 -25.44 2.84 3.08
N LEU A 271 -26.28 2.46 2.14
CA LEU A 271 -27.72 2.78 2.19
C LEU A 271 -28.50 1.73 2.99
N ASP A 272 -27.83 0.64 3.39
CA ASP A 272 -28.42 -0.48 4.10
C ASP A 272 -27.66 -0.66 5.44
N PRO A 273 -28.34 -0.61 6.61
CA PRO A 273 -27.74 -0.85 7.91
C PRO A 273 -27.11 -2.25 8.03
N ASP A 274 -27.57 -3.21 7.23
CA ASP A 274 -27.07 -4.57 7.17
C ASP A 274 -25.97 -4.76 6.10
N ASP A 275 -25.57 -3.69 5.41
CA ASP A 275 -24.45 -3.76 4.45
C ASP A 275 -23.14 -4.05 5.19
N VAL A 276 -22.71 -5.29 5.09
CA VAL A 276 -21.43 -5.81 5.65
C VAL A 276 -20.22 -4.95 5.25
N ASN A 277 -20.38 -4.05 4.26
CA ASN A 277 -19.34 -3.14 3.77
C ASN A 277 -19.37 -1.75 4.40
N GLY A 278 -20.42 -1.40 5.13
CA GLY A 278 -20.59 -0.18 5.95
C GLY A 278 -19.61 0.97 5.71
N GLY A 279 -19.61 1.60 4.53
CA GLY A 279 -18.74 2.76 4.23
C GLY A 279 -17.25 2.44 4.03
N ARG A 280 -16.86 1.18 3.78
CA ARG A 280 -15.46 0.79 3.53
C ARG A 280 -15.03 1.11 2.10
N VAL A 281 -13.72 1.26 1.95
CA VAL A 281 -13.10 1.47 0.63
C VAL A 281 -13.32 0.26 -0.26
N LEU A 282 -13.74 0.53 -1.49
CA LEU A 282 -13.94 -0.46 -2.55
C LEU A 282 -13.21 0.00 -3.81
N LEU A 283 -12.53 -0.92 -4.47
CA LEU A 283 -11.98 -0.75 -5.81
C LEU A 283 -12.75 -1.68 -6.75
N GLU A 284 -13.49 -1.10 -7.68
CA GLU A 284 -14.22 -1.81 -8.72
C GLU A 284 -13.49 -1.62 -10.04
N THR A 285 -12.97 -2.69 -10.62
CA THR A 285 -12.14 -2.64 -11.82
C THR A 285 -12.78 -3.43 -12.96
N HIS A 286 -12.93 -2.81 -14.12
CA HIS A 286 -13.33 -3.44 -15.38
C HIS A 286 -12.12 -3.53 -16.31
N CYS A 287 -11.76 -4.74 -16.75
CA CYS A 287 -10.73 -4.93 -17.78
C CYS A 287 -11.34 -4.62 -19.16
N LEU A 288 -10.67 -3.75 -19.94
CA LEU A 288 -11.16 -3.30 -21.25
C LEU A 288 -11.30 -4.44 -22.25
N ASP A 289 -10.33 -5.37 -22.20
CA ASP A 289 -10.30 -6.56 -23.02
C ASP A 289 -10.10 -7.77 -22.10
N TRP A 290 -11.08 -8.68 -22.10
CA TRP A 290 -11.02 -9.92 -21.35
C TRP A 290 -10.71 -11.08 -22.31
N PRO A 291 -9.45 -11.53 -22.42
CA PRO A 291 -9.07 -12.55 -23.37
C PRO A 291 -9.87 -13.85 -23.15
N GLY A 292 -10.43 -14.42 -24.22
CA GLY A 292 -11.18 -15.68 -24.14
C GLY A 292 -10.37 -16.83 -23.55
N ALA A 293 -9.06 -16.89 -23.87
CA ALA A 293 -8.14 -17.86 -23.27
C ALA A 293 -8.01 -17.70 -21.75
N LEU A 294 -8.04 -16.47 -21.25
CA LEU A 294 -8.04 -16.19 -19.80
C LEU A 294 -9.35 -16.62 -19.17
N ALA A 295 -10.49 -16.28 -19.78
CA ALA A 295 -11.80 -16.72 -19.30
C ALA A 295 -11.87 -18.26 -19.21
N ALA A 296 -11.34 -18.99 -20.19
CA ALA A 296 -11.28 -20.44 -20.19
C ALA A 296 -10.34 -21.03 -19.12
N SER A 297 -9.33 -20.26 -18.66
CA SER A 297 -8.38 -20.70 -17.63
C SER A 297 -8.86 -20.45 -16.19
N LEU A 298 -9.93 -19.69 -16.02
CA LEU A 298 -10.47 -19.33 -14.70
C LEU A 298 -11.66 -20.23 -14.34
N PRO A 299 -11.80 -20.62 -13.07
CA PRO A 299 -13.00 -21.33 -12.59
C PRO A 299 -14.26 -20.51 -12.92
N ASP A 300 -15.20 -21.13 -13.64
CA ASP A 300 -16.45 -20.50 -14.12
C ASP A 300 -16.24 -19.19 -14.92
N GLY A 301 -15.04 -19.00 -15.51
CA GLY A 301 -14.65 -17.77 -16.21
C GLY A 301 -14.47 -16.55 -15.28
N GLU A 302 -14.39 -16.75 -13.98
CA GLU A 302 -14.39 -15.70 -12.96
C GLU A 302 -13.07 -15.70 -12.16
N ALA A 303 -12.60 -14.53 -11.74
CA ALA A 303 -11.34 -14.36 -11.00
C ALA A 303 -11.52 -14.37 -9.46
N TYR A 304 -12.64 -14.83 -8.94
CA TYR A 304 -12.92 -14.84 -7.49
C TYR A 304 -11.86 -15.59 -6.69
N GLY A 305 -11.47 -15.01 -5.56
CA GLY A 305 -10.43 -15.55 -4.68
C GLY A 305 -8.99 -15.32 -5.15
N LYS A 306 -8.77 -14.95 -6.43
CA LYS A 306 -7.43 -14.56 -6.89
C LYS A 306 -6.97 -13.29 -6.19
N ILE A 307 -5.66 -13.19 -5.98
CA ILE A 307 -5.02 -11.96 -5.54
C ILE A 307 -4.58 -11.22 -6.82
N VAL A 308 -5.11 -10.02 -6.99
CA VAL A 308 -4.73 -9.14 -8.10
C VAL A 308 -4.09 -7.87 -7.55
N ARG A 309 -3.24 -7.23 -8.36
CA ARG A 309 -2.68 -5.91 -8.10
C ARG A 309 -3.16 -4.97 -9.21
N VAL A 310 -3.80 -3.89 -8.82
CA VAL A 310 -4.32 -2.86 -9.72
C VAL A 310 -3.41 -1.64 -9.60
N GLU A 311 -2.73 -1.27 -10.69
CA GLU A 311 -1.93 -0.06 -10.81
C GLU A 311 -2.79 1.06 -11.36
N LEU A 312 -2.93 2.16 -10.62
CA LEU A 312 -3.65 3.35 -11.02
C LEU A 312 -2.69 4.29 -11.73
N LEU A 313 -2.85 4.45 -13.05
CA LEU A 313 -1.91 5.19 -13.89
C LEU A 313 -2.31 6.64 -14.10
N HIS A 314 -3.60 6.88 -14.36
CA HIS A 314 -4.11 8.21 -14.68
C HIS A 314 -5.53 8.37 -14.12
N LYS A 315 -5.82 9.51 -13.51
CA LYS A 315 -7.16 9.85 -13.07
C LYS A 315 -7.94 10.44 -14.25
N LEU A 316 -9.03 9.78 -14.64
CA LEU A 316 -9.88 10.26 -15.72
C LEU A 316 -10.77 11.39 -15.20
N HIS A 317 -11.50 11.16 -14.11
CA HIS A 317 -12.34 12.16 -13.45
C HIS A 317 -12.77 11.72 -12.04
N ASP A 318 -13.46 12.60 -11.33
CA ASP A 318 -14.11 12.30 -10.04
C ASP A 318 -15.36 11.43 -10.22
N GLU A 319 -15.80 10.76 -9.14
CA GLU A 319 -17.05 9.98 -9.16
C GLU A 319 -18.23 10.87 -9.57
N LEU A 320 -19.03 10.39 -10.52
CA LEU A 320 -20.25 11.04 -10.98
C LEU A 320 -21.49 10.30 -10.43
N LYS A 321 -22.54 11.05 -10.14
CA LYS A 321 -23.85 10.49 -9.82
C LYS A 321 -24.68 10.42 -11.09
N TYR A 322 -25.39 9.30 -11.28
CA TYR A 322 -26.23 9.06 -12.43
C TYR A 322 -27.68 8.88 -12.00
N ASP A 323 -28.60 9.51 -12.68
CA ASP A 323 -30.04 9.50 -12.36
C ASP A 323 -30.76 8.25 -12.90
N SER A 324 -30.12 7.47 -13.77
CA SER A 324 -30.68 6.26 -14.35
C SER A 324 -29.62 5.21 -14.67
N LEU A 325 -30.05 3.95 -14.82
CA LEU A 325 -29.16 2.86 -15.26
C LEU A 325 -28.59 3.09 -16.66
N ASP A 326 -29.38 3.67 -17.56
CA ASP A 326 -28.91 4.00 -18.92
C ASP A 326 -27.83 5.07 -18.89
N ALA A 327 -27.99 6.12 -18.07
CA ALA A 327 -26.98 7.15 -17.89
C ALA A 327 -25.69 6.58 -17.26
N LEU A 328 -25.80 5.67 -16.29
CA LEU A 328 -24.67 4.95 -15.71
C LEU A 328 -23.96 4.08 -16.76
N THR A 329 -24.71 3.33 -17.58
CA THR A 329 -24.14 2.49 -18.65
C THR A 329 -23.37 3.33 -19.66
N GLN A 330 -23.94 4.48 -20.08
CA GLN A 330 -23.27 5.40 -20.98
C GLN A 330 -22.03 6.05 -20.34
N GLY A 331 -22.09 6.32 -19.03
CA GLY A 331 -20.94 6.81 -18.26
C GLY A 331 -19.79 5.80 -18.29
N ILE A 332 -20.04 4.56 -17.91
CA ILE A 332 -19.04 3.48 -17.93
C ILE A 332 -18.45 3.26 -19.34
N ALA A 333 -19.29 3.36 -20.38
CA ALA A 333 -18.81 3.24 -21.76
C ALA A 333 -17.83 4.38 -22.12
N ARG A 334 -18.12 5.62 -21.75
CA ARG A 334 -17.21 6.76 -21.93
C ARG A 334 -15.91 6.56 -21.17
N ASP A 335 -15.98 6.13 -19.91
CA ASP A 335 -14.79 5.85 -19.09
C ASP A 335 -13.88 4.80 -19.73
N CYS A 336 -14.47 3.77 -20.35
CA CYS A 336 -13.73 2.77 -21.10
C CYS A 336 -13.05 3.36 -22.36
N ASP A 337 -13.74 4.24 -23.09
CA ASP A 337 -13.19 4.89 -24.27
C ASP A 337 -12.07 5.86 -23.91
N ASP A 338 -12.21 6.63 -22.85
CA ASP A 338 -11.19 7.53 -22.31
C ASP A 338 -9.94 6.75 -21.84
N ALA A 339 -10.14 5.60 -21.18
CA ALA A 339 -9.03 4.73 -20.79
C ALA A 339 -8.31 4.15 -22.02
N ARG A 340 -9.04 3.73 -23.09
CA ARG A 340 -8.43 3.28 -24.35
C ARG A 340 -7.60 4.39 -25.00
N ALA A 341 -8.13 5.61 -25.06
CA ALA A 341 -7.42 6.77 -25.60
C ALA A 341 -6.13 7.05 -24.80
N PHE A 342 -6.18 6.98 -23.48
CA PHE A 342 -4.98 7.09 -22.63
C PHE A 342 -3.93 6.05 -22.97
N PHE A 343 -4.29 4.76 -23.06
CA PHE A 343 -3.33 3.69 -23.38
C PHE A 343 -2.75 3.83 -24.81
N ALA A 344 -3.55 4.25 -25.79
CA ALA A 344 -3.08 4.54 -27.15
C ALA A 344 -2.02 5.67 -27.16
N SER A 345 -2.22 6.71 -26.33
CA SER A 345 -1.27 7.81 -26.20
C SER A 345 0.08 7.35 -25.62
N LEU A 346 0.06 6.47 -24.60
CA LEU A 346 1.27 5.91 -24.00
C LEU A 346 2.11 5.10 -25.00
N HIS A 347 1.47 4.27 -25.82
CA HIS A 347 2.16 3.50 -26.87
C HIS A 347 2.86 4.41 -27.87
N THR A 348 2.22 5.52 -28.25
CA THR A 348 2.79 6.49 -29.19
C THR A 348 4.01 7.21 -28.62
N GLN A 349 4.00 7.55 -27.31
CA GLN A 349 5.12 8.21 -26.63
C GLN A 349 6.33 7.27 -26.49
N THR A 350 6.11 6.00 -26.14
CA THR A 350 7.17 5.00 -26.00
C THR A 350 7.87 4.74 -27.33
N HIS A 351 7.12 4.66 -28.44
CA HIS A 351 7.71 4.53 -29.78
C HIS A 351 8.56 5.74 -30.21
N ARG A 352 8.14 6.95 -29.87
CA ARG A 352 8.91 8.16 -30.18
C ARG A 352 10.21 8.25 -29.37
N GLN A 353 10.22 7.79 -28.13
CA GLN A 353 11.40 7.79 -27.27
C GLN A 353 12.43 6.77 -27.75
N THR A 354 12.00 5.54 -28.06
CA THR A 354 12.88 4.48 -28.59
C THR A 354 13.50 4.82 -29.95
N THR A 355 12.82 5.64 -30.74
CA THR A 355 13.35 6.13 -32.04
C THR A 355 14.37 7.24 -31.86
N ARG A 356 14.24 8.09 -30.83
CA ARG A 356 15.21 9.16 -30.51
C ARG A 356 16.51 8.63 -29.90
N ASP A 357 16.44 7.55 -29.10
CA ASP A 357 17.61 6.94 -28.47
C ASP A 357 18.41 6.04 -29.43
N ARG A 358 17.95 5.87 -30.69
CA ARG A 358 18.64 5.11 -31.76
C ARG A 358 19.28 5.99 -32.84
N ILE A 359 19.17 7.32 -32.70
CA ILE A 359 19.83 8.31 -33.56
C ILE A 359 20.94 9.02 -32.77
#